data_5b422e36dad6caccf1a5e7abe93c90cf
#
_entry.id   5b422e36dad6caccf1a5e7abe93c90cf
#
_cell.length_a   1.000
_cell.length_b   1.000
_cell.length_c   1.000
_cell.angle_alpha   90.00
_cell.angle_beta   90.00
_cell.angle_gamma   90.00
#
_symmetry.space_group_name_H-M   'P 1'
#
loop_
_entity.id
_entity.type
_entity.pdbx_description
1 polymer ?
#
loop_
_entity_poly.entity_id
_entity_poly.type
_entity_poly.pdbx_seq_one_letter_code
_entity_poly.pdbx_strand_id
1 'polypeptide(L)'
;MGLEDEESTVDTTPPVPLTALQGTWNSSCTSGSPYQTEKLQVVGFDLTLNSITFDDSSCSSARYSVRRNYSNLVGGSSPLILPNGSVGYTMNSRLKEFSVTPLTSEARETMNNTIYCGISSWQDNQSSNVAGRNCGSGTNPVLNTLVRDMYSLAGTSLYIDSSKKSYEKQP
;
A
#
# COMPACT_ATOMS: atom_id res chain seq x y z
N MET A 1 -53.08 10.34 4.69
CA MET A 1 -51.76 10.31 5.36
C MET A 1 -51.04 9.10 4.79
N GLY A 2 -50.38 9.35 3.65
CA GLY A 2 -49.69 8.32 2.91
C GLY A 2 -48.32 8.11 3.53
N LEU A 3 -48.02 6.87 3.90
CA LEU A 3 -46.64 6.42 4.18
C LEU A 3 -45.99 6.20 2.82
N GLU A 4 -45.08 7.07 2.46
CA GLU A 4 -44.16 6.81 1.33
C GLU A 4 -43.19 5.76 1.81
N ASP A 5 -43.31 4.55 1.26
CA ASP A 5 -42.30 3.50 1.38
C ASP A 5 -41.06 4.03 0.68
N GLU A 6 -40.04 4.43 1.45
CA GLU A 6 -38.69 4.63 0.92
C GLU A 6 -38.18 3.27 0.44
N GLU A 7 -38.32 3.03 -0.84
CA GLU A 7 -37.72 1.89 -1.54
C GLU A 7 -36.18 2.05 -1.46
N SER A 8 -35.62 1.41 -0.44
CA SER A 8 -34.15 1.27 -0.31
C SER A 8 -33.65 0.58 -1.56
N THR A 9 -33.12 1.33 -2.50
CA THR A 9 -32.45 0.79 -3.68
C THR A 9 -31.20 0.04 -3.19
N VAL A 10 -31.33 -1.27 -3.05
CA VAL A 10 -30.20 -2.16 -2.84
C VAL A 10 -29.30 -2.00 -4.07
N ASP A 11 -28.12 -1.42 -3.87
CA ASP A 11 -27.10 -1.32 -4.93
C ASP A 11 -26.72 -2.75 -5.35
N THR A 12 -27.23 -3.17 -6.50
CA THR A 12 -26.97 -4.49 -7.10
C THR A 12 -25.71 -4.51 -7.94
N THR A 13 -24.79 -3.56 -7.73
CA THR A 13 -23.51 -3.52 -8.44
C THR A 13 -22.76 -4.84 -8.18
N PRO A 14 -22.44 -5.62 -9.23
CA PRO A 14 -21.73 -6.88 -9.03
C PRO A 14 -20.36 -6.60 -8.37
N PRO A 15 -19.85 -7.50 -7.50
CA PRO A 15 -18.56 -7.31 -6.85
C PRO A 15 -17.48 -7.09 -7.91
N VAL A 16 -16.65 -6.06 -7.69
CA VAL A 16 -15.54 -5.76 -8.60
C VAL A 16 -14.59 -6.97 -8.61
N PRO A 17 -14.42 -7.67 -9.75
CA PRO A 17 -13.57 -8.84 -9.78
C PRO A 17 -12.10 -8.43 -9.55
N LEU A 18 -11.31 -9.33 -8.96
CA LEU A 18 -9.87 -9.13 -8.74
C LEU A 18 -9.12 -8.75 -10.05
N THR A 19 -9.66 -9.14 -11.19
CA THR A 19 -9.20 -8.76 -12.52
C THR A 19 -9.21 -7.26 -12.75
N ALA A 20 -10.12 -6.51 -12.13
CA ALA A 20 -10.17 -5.05 -12.24
C ALA A 20 -9.00 -4.36 -11.52
N LEU A 21 -8.38 -5.03 -10.53
CA LEU A 21 -7.18 -4.55 -9.84
C LEU A 21 -5.90 -4.74 -10.65
N GLN A 22 -5.91 -5.58 -11.70
CA GLN A 22 -4.70 -5.87 -12.48
C GLN A 22 -4.11 -4.61 -13.09
N GLY A 23 -2.77 -4.51 -13.04
CA GLY A 23 -2.01 -3.41 -13.61
C GLY A 23 -1.20 -2.63 -12.59
N THR A 24 -0.80 -1.44 -12.99
CA THR A 24 0.04 -0.54 -12.19
C THR A 24 -0.78 0.68 -11.77
N TRP A 25 -0.63 1.07 -10.51
CA TRP A 25 -1.32 2.17 -9.87
C TRP A 25 -0.34 3.04 -9.13
N ASN A 26 -0.38 4.36 -9.32
CA ASN A 26 0.53 5.29 -8.67
C ASN A 26 -0.24 6.27 -7.78
N SER A 27 0.29 6.55 -6.58
CA SER A 27 -0.19 7.65 -5.77
C SER A 27 0.49 8.97 -6.16
N SER A 28 -0.16 10.09 -5.84
CA SER A 28 0.48 11.39 -5.83
C SER A 28 1.49 11.50 -4.69
N CYS A 29 2.37 12.50 -4.75
CA CYS A 29 3.22 12.89 -3.62
C CYS A 29 2.34 13.32 -2.43
N THR A 30 2.65 12.84 -1.23
CA THR A 30 1.92 13.24 -0.03
C THR A 30 2.12 14.72 0.27
N SER A 31 1.08 15.39 0.77
CA SER A 31 1.12 16.82 1.09
C SER A 31 1.79 17.17 2.42
N GLY A 32 2.23 16.15 3.19
CA GLY A 32 2.86 16.32 4.52
C GLY A 32 4.04 15.38 4.72
N SER A 33 4.88 15.70 5.71
CA SER A 33 6.03 14.87 6.08
C SER A 33 5.57 13.59 6.79
N PRO A 34 6.12 12.40 6.46
CA PRO A 34 7.12 12.20 5.42
C PRO A 34 6.53 12.32 4.00
N TYR A 35 7.24 12.98 3.07
CA TYR A 35 6.84 13.05 1.68
C TYR A 35 7.07 11.71 1.01
N GLN A 36 6.04 11.18 0.38
CA GLN A 36 6.07 9.83 -0.18
C GLN A 36 5.27 9.72 -1.47
N THR A 37 5.74 8.87 -2.36
CA THR A 37 4.93 8.30 -3.44
C THR A 37 4.85 6.78 -3.25
N GLU A 38 3.79 6.19 -3.77
CA GLU A 38 3.61 4.75 -3.78
C GLU A 38 3.26 4.26 -5.17
N LYS A 39 3.86 3.15 -5.56
CA LYS A 39 3.53 2.39 -6.75
C LYS A 39 3.03 1.03 -6.34
N LEU A 40 1.78 0.74 -6.67
CA LEU A 40 1.16 -0.55 -6.44
C LEU A 40 1.05 -1.27 -7.79
N GLN A 41 1.43 -2.53 -7.83
CA GLN A 41 1.34 -3.37 -9.02
C GLN A 41 0.65 -4.68 -8.65
N VAL A 42 -0.37 -5.04 -9.41
CA VAL A 42 -1.10 -6.30 -9.26
C VAL A 42 -0.92 -7.12 -10.53
N VAL A 43 -0.37 -8.32 -10.39
CA VAL A 43 -0.16 -9.28 -11.48
C VAL A 43 -0.62 -10.65 -11.02
N GLY A 44 -1.71 -11.15 -11.62
CA GLY A 44 -2.32 -12.40 -11.16
C GLY A 44 -2.79 -12.30 -9.72
N PHE A 45 -2.24 -13.13 -8.84
CA PHE A 45 -2.52 -13.14 -7.40
C PHE A 45 -1.42 -12.50 -6.54
N ASP A 46 -0.50 -11.80 -7.18
CA ASP A 46 0.60 -11.12 -6.51
C ASP A 46 0.38 -9.61 -6.51
N LEU A 47 0.72 -8.98 -5.40
CA LEU A 47 0.66 -7.53 -5.22
C LEU A 47 2.02 -7.04 -4.74
N THR A 48 2.60 -6.09 -5.44
CA THR A 48 3.82 -5.39 -5.05
C THR A 48 3.48 -3.95 -4.70
N LEU A 49 3.89 -3.50 -3.53
CA LEU A 49 3.82 -2.11 -3.10
C LEU A 49 5.24 -1.58 -2.92
N ASN A 50 5.60 -0.57 -3.71
CA ASN A 50 6.82 0.20 -3.54
C ASN A 50 6.49 1.60 -3.06
N SER A 51 7.01 1.96 -1.89
CA SER A 51 6.94 3.32 -1.35
C SER A 51 8.30 3.97 -1.46
N ILE A 52 8.37 5.20 -1.94
CA ILE A 52 9.60 6.00 -1.95
C ILE A 52 9.38 7.18 -1.03
N THR A 53 10.30 7.38 -0.10
CA THR A 53 10.33 8.55 0.79
C THR A 53 11.31 9.58 0.25
N PHE A 54 10.92 10.84 0.33
CA PHE A 54 11.65 11.99 -0.20
C PHE A 54 11.97 13.00 0.91
N ASP A 55 12.99 13.80 0.68
CA ASP A 55 13.38 14.89 1.59
C ASP A 55 12.59 16.18 1.33
N ASP A 56 11.92 16.28 0.19
CA ASP A 56 11.23 17.49 -0.25
C ASP A 56 9.76 17.24 -0.64
N SER A 57 8.96 18.31 -0.57
CA SER A 57 7.53 18.29 -0.83
C SER A 57 7.15 18.09 -2.31
N SER A 58 8.11 18.22 -3.22
CA SER A 58 7.90 17.95 -4.66
C SER A 58 8.17 16.49 -5.02
N CYS A 59 8.60 15.66 -4.05
CA CYS A 59 9.00 14.27 -4.26
C CYS A 59 10.08 14.12 -5.35
N SER A 60 11.08 15.00 -5.36
CA SER A 60 12.17 14.99 -6.32
C SER A 60 13.47 14.39 -5.76
N SER A 61 13.74 14.54 -4.47
CA SER A 61 14.94 14.05 -3.80
C SER A 61 14.65 12.76 -3.04
N ALA A 62 14.72 11.62 -3.73
CA ALA A 62 14.45 10.31 -3.14
C ALA A 62 15.52 9.94 -2.09
N ARG A 63 15.08 9.48 -0.93
CA ARG A 63 15.92 9.14 0.22
C ARG A 63 16.07 7.64 0.40
N TYR A 64 14.98 6.92 0.53
CA TYR A 64 14.94 5.48 0.61
C TYR A 64 13.65 4.92 0.04
N SER A 65 13.67 3.65 -0.34
CA SER A 65 12.48 2.93 -0.77
C SER A 65 12.15 1.78 0.16
N VAL A 66 10.86 1.49 0.25
CA VAL A 66 10.32 0.34 0.98
C VAL A 66 9.55 -0.52 -0.02
N ARG A 67 9.88 -1.79 -0.10
CA ARG A 67 9.19 -2.76 -0.96
C ARG A 67 8.50 -3.81 -0.11
N ARG A 68 7.23 -4.05 -0.42
CA ARG A 68 6.44 -5.14 0.14
C ARG A 68 5.85 -5.95 -1.00
N ASN A 69 6.13 -7.25 -1.00
CA ASN A 69 5.50 -8.17 -1.93
C ASN A 69 4.51 -9.06 -1.15
N TYR A 70 3.35 -9.23 -1.72
CA TYR A 70 2.29 -10.06 -1.19
C TYR A 70 1.88 -11.09 -2.24
N SER A 71 1.48 -12.26 -1.79
CA SER A 71 0.97 -13.33 -2.65
C SER A 71 -0.38 -13.82 -2.16
N ASN A 72 -1.01 -14.69 -2.96
CA ASN A 72 -2.31 -15.26 -2.65
C ASN A 72 -3.38 -14.19 -2.41
N LEU A 73 -3.38 -13.16 -3.25
CA LEU A 73 -4.38 -12.09 -3.20
C LEU A 73 -5.77 -12.67 -3.47
N VAL A 74 -6.68 -12.49 -2.54
CA VAL A 74 -8.08 -12.93 -2.62
C VAL A 74 -8.97 -11.75 -2.32
N GLY A 75 -9.87 -11.43 -3.25
CA GLY A 75 -10.90 -10.41 -3.06
C GLY A 75 -12.17 -10.97 -2.40
N GLY A 76 -12.79 -10.19 -1.53
CA GLY A 76 -14.13 -10.48 -1.01
C GLY A 76 -15.20 -10.28 -2.08
N SER A 77 -16.30 -11.04 -2.00
CA SER A 77 -17.43 -10.94 -2.92
C SER A 77 -18.56 -10.04 -2.42
N SER A 78 -18.58 -9.73 -1.12
CA SER A 78 -19.61 -8.90 -0.51
C SER A 78 -19.16 -7.44 -0.40
N PRO A 79 -19.96 -6.48 -0.92
CA PRO A 79 -19.65 -5.06 -0.78
C PRO A 79 -19.78 -4.62 0.68
N LEU A 80 -19.03 -3.60 1.06
CA LEU A 80 -19.09 -2.95 2.36
C LEU A 80 -18.85 -1.44 2.19
N ILE A 81 -19.28 -0.65 3.18
CA ILE A 81 -18.99 0.79 3.17
C ILE A 81 -17.65 1.01 3.87
N LEU A 82 -16.71 1.64 3.16
CA LEU A 82 -15.41 2.03 3.69
C LEU A 82 -15.53 3.28 4.57
N PRO A 83 -14.54 3.56 5.44
CA PRO A 83 -14.54 4.76 6.28
C PRO A 83 -14.63 6.09 5.53
N ASN A 84 -14.20 6.12 4.26
CA ASN A 84 -14.34 7.29 3.38
C ASN A 84 -15.74 7.42 2.73
N GLY A 85 -16.67 6.52 3.05
CA GLY A 85 -18.04 6.50 2.53
C GLY A 85 -18.21 5.81 1.17
N SER A 86 -17.14 5.35 0.53
CA SER A 86 -17.23 4.62 -0.73
C SER A 86 -17.64 3.16 -0.52
N VAL A 87 -18.27 2.57 -1.53
CA VAL A 87 -18.51 1.13 -1.57
C VAL A 87 -17.21 0.44 -1.97
N GLY A 88 -16.82 -0.58 -1.23
CA GLY A 88 -15.61 -1.32 -1.48
C GLY A 88 -15.71 -2.78 -1.11
N TYR A 89 -14.59 -3.45 -1.13
CA TYR A 89 -14.45 -4.89 -0.91
C TYR A 89 -13.26 -5.18 -0.02
N THR A 90 -13.31 -6.29 0.68
CA THR A 90 -12.14 -6.80 1.41
C THR A 90 -11.14 -7.42 0.44
N MET A 91 -9.86 -7.37 0.82
CA MET A 91 -8.81 -8.17 0.18
C MET A 91 -7.91 -8.78 1.24
N ASN A 92 -7.48 -10.01 0.99
CA ASN A 92 -6.57 -10.74 1.85
C ASN A 92 -5.35 -11.16 1.03
N SER A 93 -4.20 -11.13 1.64
CA SER A 93 -2.93 -11.54 1.01
C SER A 93 -1.95 -12.01 2.07
N ARG A 94 -0.82 -12.60 1.64
CA ARG A 94 0.26 -13.01 2.55
C ARG A 94 1.53 -12.27 2.21
N LEU A 95 2.15 -11.68 3.22
CA LEU A 95 3.44 -10.99 3.08
C LEU A 95 4.54 -11.97 2.66
N LYS A 96 5.20 -11.71 1.55
CA LYS A 96 6.32 -12.51 1.02
C LYS A 96 7.67 -11.84 1.14
N GLU A 97 7.67 -10.52 1.07
CA GLU A 97 8.90 -9.71 1.17
C GLU A 97 8.57 -8.41 1.89
N PHE A 98 9.47 -7.96 2.72
CA PHE A 98 9.48 -6.63 3.27
C PHE A 98 10.93 -6.16 3.34
N SER A 99 11.31 -5.30 2.43
CA SER A 99 12.67 -4.80 2.30
C SER A 99 12.75 -3.29 2.26
N VAL A 100 13.89 -2.76 2.68
CA VAL A 100 14.22 -1.33 2.63
C VAL A 100 15.53 -1.17 1.88
N THR A 101 15.61 -0.12 1.07
CA THR A 101 16.79 0.22 0.27
C THR A 101 17.13 1.69 0.48
N PRO A 102 18.29 2.05 1.04
CA PRO A 102 18.76 3.43 1.02
C PRO A 102 19.15 3.83 -0.41
N LEU A 103 18.64 4.96 -0.87
CA LEU A 103 18.85 5.45 -2.25
C LEU A 103 19.95 6.52 -2.32
N THR A 104 20.42 7.01 -1.17
CA THR A 104 21.48 8.01 -1.07
C THR A 104 22.49 7.61 0.01
N SER A 105 23.71 8.11 -0.12
CA SER A 105 24.75 7.92 0.90
C SER A 105 24.36 8.48 2.25
N GLU A 106 23.66 9.61 2.27
CA GLU A 106 23.18 10.24 3.49
C GLU A 106 22.13 9.36 4.20
N ALA A 107 21.19 8.77 3.45
CA ALA A 107 20.21 7.84 4.01
C ALA A 107 20.91 6.59 4.57
N ARG A 108 21.86 6.01 3.85
CA ARG A 108 22.67 4.89 4.31
C ARG A 108 23.40 5.21 5.62
N GLU A 109 24.11 6.35 5.67
CA GLU A 109 24.85 6.79 6.88
C GLU A 109 23.89 6.96 8.06
N THR A 110 22.76 7.61 7.86
CA THR A 110 21.74 7.78 8.90
C THR A 110 21.25 6.41 9.39
N MET A 111 20.96 5.47 8.51
CA MET A 111 20.50 4.12 8.85
C MET A 111 21.58 3.33 9.61
N ASN A 112 22.85 3.43 9.22
CA ASN A 112 23.95 2.78 9.90
C ASN A 112 24.20 3.38 11.30
N ASN A 113 24.19 4.71 11.42
CA ASN A 113 24.40 5.41 12.69
C ASN A 113 23.29 5.12 13.70
N THR A 114 22.06 4.93 13.24
CA THR A 114 20.91 4.61 14.10
C THR A 114 20.68 3.11 14.26
N ILE A 115 21.48 2.26 13.61
CA ILE A 115 21.27 0.81 13.55
C ILE A 115 19.82 0.49 13.17
N TYR A 116 19.37 1.16 12.10
CA TYR A 116 17.96 1.11 11.69
C TYR A 116 17.51 -0.34 11.43
N CYS A 117 16.37 -0.73 11.99
CA CYS A 117 15.87 -2.11 11.97
C CYS A 117 16.85 -3.15 12.55
N GLY A 118 17.78 -2.76 13.43
CA GLY A 118 18.83 -3.64 13.96
C GLY A 118 19.90 -4.04 12.93
N ILE A 119 20.07 -3.25 11.88
CA ILE A 119 21.06 -3.45 10.82
C ILE A 119 22.07 -2.30 10.88
N SER A 120 23.37 -2.64 10.94
CA SER A 120 24.48 -1.68 11.00
C SER A 120 25.35 -1.66 9.74
N SER A 121 24.95 -2.39 8.70
CA SER A 121 25.74 -2.58 7.47
C SER A 121 24.92 -2.27 6.20
N TRP A 122 24.12 -1.21 6.24
CA TRP A 122 23.39 -0.74 5.08
C TRP A 122 24.35 -0.32 3.95
N GLN A 123 23.99 -0.64 2.72
CA GLN A 123 24.75 -0.30 1.53
C GLN A 123 23.87 0.50 0.55
N ASP A 124 24.47 1.44 -0.19
CA ASP A 124 23.77 2.23 -1.19
C ASP A 124 23.11 1.35 -2.24
N ASN A 125 21.84 1.59 -2.53
CA ASN A 125 21.04 0.89 -3.52
C ASN A 125 20.94 -0.65 -3.33
N GLN A 126 21.23 -1.15 -2.12
CA GLN A 126 21.06 -2.56 -1.78
C GLN A 126 19.89 -2.74 -0.80
N SER A 127 18.99 -3.64 -1.16
CA SER A 127 17.85 -4.00 -0.33
C SER A 127 18.27 -4.89 0.84
N SER A 128 17.74 -4.58 2.02
CA SER A 128 17.84 -5.44 3.21
C SER A 128 16.47 -5.87 3.67
N ASN A 129 16.32 -7.15 4.03
CA ASN A 129 15.07 -7.67 4.58
C ASN A 129 14.86 -7.14 6.00
N VAL A 130 13.69 -6.54 6.21
CA VAL A 130 13.26 -5.97 7.50
C VAL A 130 12.01 -6.62 8.07
N ALA A 131 11.53 -7.72 7.48
CA ALA A 131 10.39 -8.48 8.01
C ALA A 131 10.71 -9.00 9.42
N GLY A 132 9.77 -8.83 10.35
CA GLY A 132 9.93 -9.22 11.75
C GLY A 132 10.89 -8.37 12.57
N ARG A 133 11.51 -7.32 12.00
CA ARG A 133 12.46 -6.45 12.69
C ARG A 133 11.76 -5.24 13.32
N ASN A 134 12.32 -4.76 14.43
CA ASN A 134 11.90 -3.50 15.04
C ASN A 134 12.63 -2.35 14.33
N CYS A 135 11.86 -1.44 13.74
CA CYS A 135 12.38 -0.30 12.97
C CYS A 135 12.08 1.07 13.64
N GLY A 136 11.95 1.09 14.95
CA GLY A 136 11.73 2.31 15.73
C GLY A 136 10.25 2.66 15.94
N SER A 137 9.42 2.59 14.92
CA SER A 137 7.97 2.81 15.02
C SER A 137 7.17 1.55 15.43
N GLY A 138 7.87 0.45 15.65
CA GLY A 138 7.29 -0.85 15.99
C GLY A 138 7.96 -2.01 15.26
N THR A 139 7.46 -3.21 15.52
CA THR A 139 7.94 -4.43 14.86
C THR A 139 7.20 -4.65 13.56
N ASN A 140 7.93 -4.78 12.47
CA ASN A 140 7.38 -5.14 11.16
C ASN A 140 6.75 -6.54 11.19
N PRO A 141 5.71 -6.79 10.39
CA PRO A 141 5.15 -8.13 10.28
C PRO A 141 6.19 -9.12 9.76
N VAL A 142 6.11 -10.36 10.25
CA VAL A 142 6.95 -11.46 9.77
C VAL A 142 6.44 -11.97 8.42
N LEU A 143 7.30 -12.65 7.66
CA LEU A 143 6.89 -13.27 6.40
C LEU A 143 5.75 -14.29 6.63
N ASN A 144 4.91 -14.45 5.63
CA ASN A 144 3.68 -15.26 5.63
C ASN A 144 2.54 -14.74 6.52
N THR A 145 2.70 -13.60 7.19
CA THR A 145 1.60 -12.95 7.91
C THR A 145 0.43 -12.71 6.94
N LEU A 146 -0.78 -13.10 7.37
CA LEU A 146 -2.01 -12.76 6.67
C LEU A 146 -2.29 -11.26 6.84
N VAL A 147 -2.35 -10.56 5.73
CA VAL A 147 -2.71 -9.14 5.69
C VAL A 147 -4.13 -9.03 5.16
N ARG A 148 -4.95 -8.29 5.89
CA ARG A 148 -6.34 -7.98 5.51
C ARG A 148 -6.43 -6.49 5.26
N ASP A 149 -7.06 -6.13 4.15
CA ASP A 149 -7.28 -4.75 3.78
C ASP A 149 -8.64 -4.59 3.10
N MET A 150 -8.98 -3.36 2.79
CA MET A 150 -10.18 -3.00 2.05
C MET A 150 -9.82 -2.05 0.93
N TYR A 151 -10.52 -2.15 -0.18
CA TYR A 151 -10.31 -1.29 -1.34
C TYR A 151 -11.63 -0.89 -1.98
N SER A 152 -11.62 0.23 -2.69
CA SER A 152 -12.68 0.62 -3.62
C SER A 152 -12.10 1.03 -4.96
N LEU A 153 -12.86 0.81 -6.03
CA LEU A 153 -12.51 1.20 -7.39
C LEU A 153 -13.59 2.14 -7.93
N ALA A 154 -13.16 3.25 -8.51
CA ALA A 154 -14.01 4.21 -9.19
C ALA A 154 -13.33 4.62 -10.50
N GLY A 155 -13.69 3.97 -11.62
CA GLY A 155 -13.04 4.17 -12.90
C GLY A 155 -11.56 3.80 -12.86
N THR A 156 -10.69 4.79 -13.05
CA THR A 156 -9.22 4.65 -12.99
C THR A 156 -8.63 4.91 -11.61
N SER A 157 -9.45 5.20 -10.60
CA SER A 157 -8.98 5.48 -9.24
C SER A 157 -9.20 4.27 -8.34
N LEU A 158 -8.16 3.89 -7.61
CA LEU A 158 -8.15 2.85 -6.59
C LEU A 158 -7.88 3.50 -5.22
N TYR A 159 -8.73 3.22 -4.24
CA TYR A 159 -8.51 3.59 -2.85
C TYR A 159 -8.20 2.35 -2.02
N ILE A 160 -7.17 2.42 -1.17
CA ILE A 160 -6.78 1.38 -0.20
C ILE A 160 -6.95 1.93 1.21
N ASP A 161 -7.74 1.23 2.03
CA ASP A 161 -8.13 1.74 3.35
C ASP A 161 -6.99 1.78 4.37
N SER A 162 -6.10 0.80 4.40
CA SER A 162 -4.98 0.77 5.35
C SER A 162 -4.00 1.93 5.14
N SER A 163 -3.76 2.32 3.89
CA SER A 163 -2.89 3.43 3.55
C SER A 163 -3.59 4.79 3.58
N LYS A 164 -4.93 4.81 3.53
CA LYS A 164 -5.77 6.01 3.35
C LYS A 164 -5.39 6.80 2.10
N LYS A 165 -4.90 6.11 1.06
CA LYS A 165 -4.41 6.71 -0.18
C LYS A 165 -5.24 6.31 -1.37
N SER A 166 -5.30 7.22 -2.33
CA SER A 166 -5.82 6.97 -3.66
C SER A 166 -4.69 6.83 -4.66
N TYR A 167 -4.89 5.96 -5.62
CA TYR A 167 -3.94 5.64 -6.66
C TYR A 167 -4.64 5.77 -8.02
N GLU A 168 -3.92 6.24 -9.01
CA GLU A 168 -4.41 6.35 -10.38
C GLU A 168 -3.80 5.26 -11.25
N LYS A 169 -4.64 4.61 -12.06
CA LYS A 169 -4.22 3.55 -12.96
C LYS A 169 -3.31 4.11 -14.04
N GLN A 170 -2.21 3.43 -14.26
CA GLN A 170 -1.28 3.78 -15.32
C GLN A 170 -1.68 3.05 -16.62
N PRO A 171 -1.42 3.67 -17.79
CA PRO A 171 -1.68 3.08 -19.09
C PRO A 171 -1.00 1.73 -19.31
#